data_c0f33f444a76a22f2eaedb5314a1e947
#
_entry.id   c0f33f444a76a22f2eaedb5314a1e947
#
_cell.length_a   1.000
_cell.length_b   1.000
_cell.length_c   1.000
_cell.angle_alpha   90.00
_cell.angle_beta   90.00
_cell.angle_gamma   90.00
#
_symmetry.space_group_name_H-M   'P 1'
#
loop_
_entity.id
_entity.type
_entity.pdbx_description
1 polymer ?
#
loop_
_entity_poly.entity_id
_entity_poly.type
_entity_poly.pdbx_seq_one_letter_code
_entity_poly.pdbx_strand_id
1 'polypeptide(L)'
;MRKQMCVGALALSFLVSLATLPAAAKSVDGMRAQVPFDFHVGESLVKAGAYTVKSVTSDEQLLRISGDNGMAATTTNYGTERGNGEGRARLVFHKYGDQYFLTAIWGADSTGRTLSESKRERNLRKELAAARGAGAAAMEIVTIDAR
;
A
#
# COMPACT_ATOMS: atom_id res chain seq x y z
N MET A 1 -19.71 57.86 54.82
CA MET A 1 -19.26 56.65 55.56
C MET A 1 -19.77 55.42 54.89
N ARG A 2 -18.95 54.38 54.89
CA ARG A 2 -19.16 53.00 54.43
C ARG A 2 -18.77 52.78 52.97
N LYS A 3 -17.58 52.29 52.86
CA LYS A 3 -16.93 51.68 51.74
C LYS A 3 -17.62 50.34 51.47
N GLN A 4 -17.99 50.11 50.23
CA GLN A 4 -18.33 48.76 49.72
C GLN A 4 -17.23 48.32 48.82
N MET A 5 -16.47 47.31 49.28
CA MET A 5 -15.48 46.63 48.48
C MET A 5 -16.20 45.61 47.58
N CYS A 6 -16.17 45.84 46.29
CA CYS A 6 -16.58 44.82 45.30
C CYS A 6 -15.39 43.92 45.04
N VAL A 7 -15.45 42.70 45.54
CA VAL A 7 -14.53 41.63 45.21
C VAL A 7 -14.94 41.07 43.85
N GLY A 8 -14.18 41.41 42.83
CA GLY A 8 -14.32 40.82 41.48
C GLY A 8 -13.74 39.42 41.43
N ALA A 9 -14.60 38.45 41.31
CA ALA A 9 -14.18 37.07 41.03
C ALA A 9 -13.78 36.95 39.56
N LEU A 10 -12.47 36.86 39.28
CA LEU A 10 -11.92 36.51 37.99
C LEU A 10 -12.08 35.01 37.78
N ALA A 11 -13.13 34.61 37.04
CA ALA A 11 -13.27 33.26 36.54
C ALA A 11 -12.31 33.05 35.37
N LEU A 12 -11.21 32.39 35.65
CA LEU A 12 -10.23 31.99 34.64
C LEU A 12 -10.78 30.80 33.89
N SER A 13 -11.45 31.05 32.75
CA SER A 13 -11.93 30.01 31.86
C SER A 13 -10.72 29.42 31.09
N PHE A 14 -10.24 28.28 31.55
CA PHE A 14 -9.21 27.51 30.91
C PHE A 14 -9.86 26.81 29.71
N LEU A 15 -9.80 27.41 28.52
CA LEU A 15 -10.13 26.75 27.26
C LEU A 15 -9.06 25.71 26.96
N VAL A 16 -9.33 24.48 27.31
CA VAL A 16 -8.55 23.34 26.83
C VAL A 16 -8.89 23.12 25.36
N SER A 17 -8.12 23.71 24.48
CA SER A 17 -8.16 23.39 23.05
C SER A 17 -7.63 21.98 22.86
N LEU A 18 -8.53 20.99 22.75
CA LEU A 18 -8.19 19.67 22.26
C LEU A 18 -7.74 19.84 20.81
N ALA A 19 -6.44 19.90 20.59
CA ALA A 19 -5.86 19.76 19.27
C ALA A 19 -6.14 18.33 18.79
N THR A 20 -7.22 18.14 18.04
CA THR A 20 -7.43 16.93 17.29
C THR A 20 -6.37 16.87 16.20
N LEU A 21 -5.28 16.14 16.45
CA LEU A 21 -4.34 15.78 15.43
C LEU A 21 -5.12 14.98 14.38
N PRO A 22 -5.12 15.39 13.11
CA PRO A 22 -5.69 14.55 12.07
C PRO A 22 -4.85 13.25 12.06
N ALA A 23 -5.48 12.15 12.45
CA ALA A 23 -4.93 10.83 12.17
C ALA A 23 -4.85 10.73 10.65
N ALA A 24 -3.67 10.98 10.09
CA ALA A 24 -3.42 10.74 8.69
C ALA A 24 -3.68 9.24 8.46
N ALA A 25 -4.84 8.94 7.90
CA ALA A 25 -5.12 7.61 7.39
C ALA A 25 -3.99 7.29 6.41
N LYS A 26 -3.12 6.36 6.79
CA LYS A 26 -2.02 5.91 5.93
C LYS A 26 -2.64 5.01 4.86
N SER A 27 -3.18 5.64 3.83
CA SER A 27 -3.55 5.01 2.58
C SER A 27 -2.29 4.39 1.95
N VAL A 28 -2.44 3.70 0.84
CA VAL A 28 -1.28 3.18 0.07
C VAL A 28 -0.34 4.28 -0.44
N ASP A 29 -0.74 5.55 -0.31
CA ASP A 29 0.04 6.69 -0.80
C ASP A 29 1.27 6.99 0.07
N GLY A 30 2.44 7.09 -0.57
CA GLY A 30 3.71 7.36 0.10
C GLY A 30 4.34 6.14 0.80
N MET A 31 3.80 4.95 0.60
CA MET A 31 4.31 3.71 1.16
C MET A 31 5.66 3.33 0.55
N ARG A 32 6.61 2.92 1.39
CA ARG A 32 7.96 2.50 0.96
C ARG A 32 8.18 1.02 1.27
N ALA A 33 8.77 0.30 0.29
CA ALA A 33 9.13 -1.09 0.43
C ALA A 33 10.51 -1.37 -0.16
N GLN A 34 11.26 -2.28 0.47
CA GLN A 34 12.50 -2.83 -0.06
C GLN A 34 12.21 -4.19 -0.67
N VAL A 35 12.25 -4.29 -2.00
CA VAL A 35 12.00 -5.55 -2.71
C VAL A 35 13.33 -6.19 -3.12
N PRO A 36 13.65 -7.39 -2.61
CA PRO A 36 14.97 -8.01 -2.80
C PRO A 36 15.12 -8.81 -4.11
N PHE A 37 14.11 -8.79 -4.97
CA PHE A 37 14.08 -9.53 -6.22
C PHE A 37 13.51 -8.70 -7.36
N ASP A 38 13.81 -9.08 -8.60
CA ASP A 38 13.18 -8.52 -9.79
C ASP A 38 11.71 -8.96 -9.87
N PHE A 39 10.82 -8.06 -10.25
CA PHE A 39 9.39 -8.34 -10.28
C PHE A 39 8.67 -7.63 -11.43
N HIS A 40 7.50 -8.11 -11.77
CA HIS A 40 6.64 -7.50 -12.77
C HIS A 40 5.55 -6.64 -12.12
N VAL A 41 5.33 -5.46 -12.69
CA VAL A 41 4.19 -4.59 -12.42
C VAL A 41 3.44 -4.44 -13.73
N GLY A 42 2.31 -5.11 -13.87
CA GLY A 42 1.67 -5.26 -15.16
C GLY A 42 2.60 -5.95 -16.16
N GLU A 43 2.86 -5.31 -17.29
CA GLU A 43 3.78 -5.82 -18.31
C GLU A 43 5.25 -5.38 -18.11
N SER A 44 5.51 -4.49 -17.16
CA SER A 44 6.84 -3.91 -16.95
C SER A 44 7.66 -4.73 -15.98
N LEU A 45 8.90 -5.04 -16.34
CA LEU A 45 9.89 -5.64 -15.44
C LEU A 45 10.57 -4.56 -14.62
N VAL A 46 10.53 -4.71 -13.32
CA VAL A 46 11.11 -3.80 -12.32
C VAL A 46 12.22 -4.54 -11.58
N LYS A 47 13.36 -3.89 -11.41
CA LYS A 47 14.53 -4.50 -10.75
C LYS A 47 14.36 -4.54 -9.24
N ALA A 48 15.13 -5.42 -8.59
CA ALA A 48 15.25 -5.39 -7.13
C ALA A 48 15.68 -4.00 -6.63
N GLY A 49 15.10 -3.51 -5.53
CA GLY A 49 15.42 -2.18 -5.00
C GLY A 49 14.43 -1.62 -4.01
N ALA A 50 14.66 -0.37 -3.62
CA ALA A 50 13.74 0.41 -2.81
C ALA A 50 12.70 1.11 -3.68
N TYR A 51 11.43 1.01 -3.29
CA TYR A 51 10.31 1.56 -4.06
C TYR A 51 9.35 2.34 -3.18
N THR A 52 8.79 3.38 -3.77
CA THR A 52 7.72 4.18 -3.17
C THR A 52 6.47 4.02 -4.03
N VAL A 53 5.35 3.70 -3.40
CA VAL A 53 4.03 3.65 -4.03
C VAL A 53 3.34 4.99 -3.81
N LYS A 54 2.80 5.58 -4.88
CA LYS A 54 2.01 6.81 -4.83
C LYS A 54 0.75 6.67 -5.67
N SER A 55 -0.34 7.25 -5.18
CA SER A 55 -1.52 7.46 -6.00
C SER A 55 -1.27 8.57 -7.03
N VAL A 56 -1.74 8.36 -8.26
CA VAL A 56 -1.67 9.34 -9.35
C VAL A 56 -3.00 10.09 -9.49
N THR A 57 -4.09 9.42 -9.13
CA THR A 57 -5.45 9.93 -9.24
C THR A 57 -6.11 10.02 -7.88
N SER A 58 -7.05 10.95 -7.70
CA SER A 58 -7.75 11.18 -6.43
C SER A 58 -8.61 9.97 -5.99
N ASP A 59 -9.04 9.14 -6.94
CA ASP A 59 -9.78 7.90 -6.70
C ASP A 59 -8.87 6.70 -6.43
N GLU A 60 -7.55 6.93 -6.41
CA GLU A 60 -6.50 5.93 -6.18
C GLU A 60 -6.55 4.74 -7.17
N GLN A 61 -7.22 4.86 -8.31
CA GLN A 61 -7.30 3.79 -9.30
C GLN A 61 -5.99 3.62 -10.08
N LEU A 62 -5.20 4.68 -10.19
CA LEU A 62 -3.90 4.65 -10.85
C LEU A 62 -2.78 4.81 -9.83
N LEU A 63 -1.98 3.77 -9.67
CA LEU A 63 -0.84 3.75 -8.76
C LEU A 63 0.47 3.82 -9.53
N ARG A 64 1.40 4.60 -9.03
CA ARG A 64 2.78 4.70 -9.51
C ARG A 64 3.73 4.08 -8.51
N ILE A 65 4.61 3.24 -9.00
CA ILE A 65 5.69 2.61 -8.25
C ILE A 65 6.99 3.20 -8.77
N SER A 66 7.66 3.98 -7.93
CA SER A 66 8.90 4.70 -8.28
C SER A 66 10.05 4.19 -7.44
N GLY A 67 11.15 3.84 -8.10
CA GLY A 67 12.42 3.49 -7.44
C GLY A 67 13.32 4.71 -7.26
N ASP A 68 14.31 4.60 -6.40
CA ASP A 68 15.32 5.65 -6.14
C ASP A 68 16.17 5.96 -7.38
N ASN A 69 16.25 5.04 -8.34
CA ASN A 69 16.93 5.17 -9.62
C ASN A 69 16.07 5.83 -10.72
N GLY A 70 14.91 6.38 -10.37
CA GLY A 70 13.99 7.04 -11.29
C GLY A 70 13.15 6.08 -12.14
N MET A 71 13.33 4.78 -12.04
CA MET A 71 12.46 3.80 -12.72
C MET A 71 11.06 3.83 -12.11
N ALA A 72 10.06 4.03 -12.94
CA ALA A 72 8.67 4.06 -12.54
C ALA A 72 7.85 3.07 -13.35
N ALA A 73 7.04 2.29 -12.66
CA ALA A 73 5.97 1.53 -13.27
C ALA A 73 4.63 2.12 -12.83
N THR A 74 3.67 2.15 -13.74
CA THR A 74 2.31 2.60 -13.45
C THR A 74 1.37 1.42 -13.64
N THR A 75 0.45 1.23 -12.71
CA THR A 75 -0.52 0.15 -12.77
C THR A 75 -1.89 0.63 -12.34
N THR A 76 -2.92 0.05 -12.94
CA THR A 76 -4.31 0.24 -12.52
C THR A 76 -4.68 -0.83 -11.49
N ASN A 77 -5.49 -0.47 -10.52
CA ASN A 77 -6.09 -1.42 -9.60
C ASN A 77 -7.59 -1.59 -9.87
N TYR A 78 -8.10 -2.76 -9.53
CA TYR A 78 -9.53 -3.08 -9.56
C TYR A 78 -10.02 -3.35 -8.15
N GLY A 79 -10.65 -2.35 -7.60
CA GLY A 79 -11.33 -2.52 -6.33
C GLY A 79 -10.47 -2.35 -5.11
N THR A 80 -11.18 -2.06 -4.05
CA THR A 80 -10.65 -1.88 -2.70
C THR A 80 -11.14 -3.03 -1.87
N GLU A 81 -10.22 -3.79 -1.31
CA GLU A 81 -10.54 -4.85 -0.35
C GLU A 81 -10.24 -4.34 1.07
N ARG A 82 -11.09 -4.70 2.03
CA ARG A 82 -10.81 -4.45 3.43
C ARG A 82 -10.30 -5.75 4.05
N GLY A 83 -9.06 -5.71 4.51
CA GLY A 83 -8.42 -6.86 5.15
C GLY A 83 -8.78 -7.02 6.62
N ASN A 84 -8.30 -8.07 7.23
CA ASN A 84 -8.58 -8.48 8.63
C ASN A 84 -7.92 -7.58 9.69
N GLY A 85 -7.50 -6.38 9.35
CA GLY A 85 -7.03 -5.40 10.34
C GLY A 85 -5.63 -5.65 10.91
N GLU A 86 -4.73 -6.32 10.17
CA GLU A 86 -3.34 -6.48 10.64
C GLU A 86 -2.56 -5.16 10.73
N GLY A 87 -3.11 -4.06 10.18
CA GLY A 87 -2.57 -2.71 10.32
C GLY A 87 -1.15 -2.53 9.77
N ARG A 88 -0.71 -3.42 8.87
CA ARG A 88 0.63 -3.41 8.28
C ARG A 88 0.58 -3.12 6.80
N ALA A 89 1.34 -2.13 6.38
CA ALA A 89 1.55 -1.87 4.97
C ALA A 89 2.40 -3.00 4.36
N ARG A 90 1.99 -3.52 3.19
CA ARG A 90 2.69 -4.64 2.55
C ARG A 90 2.41 -4.69 1.05
N LEU A 91 3.38 -5.23 0.32
CA LEU A 91 3.25 -5.64 -1.08
C LEU A 91 3.05 -7.15 -1.14
N VAL A 92 2.13 -7.61 -1.97
CA VAL A 92 1.83 -9.03 -2.17
C VAL A 92 2.17 -9.41 -3.61
N PHE A 93 2.92 -10.48 -3.77
CA PHE A 93 3.38 -10.99 -5.05
C PHE A 93 2.92 -12.42 -5.26
N HIS A 94 2.52 -12.75 -6.49
CA HIS A 94 2.48 -14.12 -6.96
C HIS A 94 3.85 -14.49 -7.50
N LYS A 95 4.37 -15.63 -7.06
CA LYS A 95 5.62 -16.19 -7.52
C LYS A 95 5.34 -17.47 -8.31
N TYR A 96 5.88 -17.52 -9.50
CA TYR A 96 5.86 -18.68 -10.40
C TYR A 96 7.29 -19.04 -10.78
N GLY A 97 7.86 -20.07 -10.14
CA GLY A 97 9.30 -20.35 -10.28
C GLY A 97 10.15 -19.15 -9.85
N ASP A 98 10.90 -18.56 -10.76
CA ASP A 98 11.77 -17.40 -10.52
C ASP A 98 11.12 -16.05 -10.91
N GLN A 99 9.87 -16.06 -11.33
CA GLN A 99 9.15 -14.85 -11.74
C GLN A 99 8.17 -14.37 -10.65
N TYR A 100 8.27 -13.09 -10.32
CA TYR A 100 7.42 -12.43 -9.32
C TYR A 100 6.52 -11.40 -10.00
N PHE A 101 5.24 -11.39 -9.64
CA PHE A 101 4.23 -10.46 -10.14
C PHE A 101 3.57 -9.74 -8.96
N LEU A 102 3.63 -8.42 -8.96
CA LEU A 102 2.93 -7.65 -7.94
C LEU A 102 1.42 -7.74 -8.19
N THR A 103 0.67 -8.25 -7.21
CA THR A 103 -0.77 -8.53 -7.35
C THR A 103 -1.63 -7.73 -6.41
N ALA A 104 -1.11 -7.35 -5.25
CA ALA A 104 -1.85 -6.48 -4.33
C ALA A 104 -0.93 -5.58 -3.52
N ILE A 105 -1.47 -4.44 -3.11
CA ILE A 105 -0.82 -3.44 -2.27
C ILE A 105 -1.75 -3.17 -1.10
N TRP A 106 -1.27 -3.37 0.11
CA TRP A 106 -2.04 -3.16 1.34
C TRP A 106 -1.48 -1.97 2.11
N GLY A 107 -2.35 -1.02 2.43
CA GLY A 107 -2.03 0.08 3.33
C GLY A 107 -2.06 -0.33 4.80
N ALA A 108 -1.48 0.51 5.67
CA ALA A 108 -1.52 0.30 7.11
C ALA A 108 -2.93 0.48 7.71
N ASP A 109 -3.86 1.05 6.96
CA ASP A 109 -5.29 1.16 7.27
C ASP A 109 -6.08 -0.12 6.98
N SER A 110 -5.39 -1.22 6.63
CA SER A 110 -5.97 -2.49 6.18
C SER A 110 -6.79 -2.38 4.89
N THR A 111 -6.59 -1.33 4.12
CA THR A 111 -7.17 -1.19 2.79
C THR A 111 -6.23 -1.76 1.74
N GLY A 112 -6.70 -2.75 1.00
CA GLY A 112 -5.98 -3.41 -0.09
C GLY A 112 -6.38 -2.87 -1.45
N ARG A 113 -5.43 -2.82 -2.36
CA ARG A 113 -5.62 -2.52 -3.78
C ARG A 113 -5.16 -3.72 -4.59
N THR A 114 -6.10 -4.41 -5.22
CA THR A 114 -5.80 -5.55 -6.10
C THR A 114 -5.46 -5.05 -7.48
N LEU A 115 -4.34 -5.50 -8.02
CA LEU A 115 -3.85 -5.11 -9.33
C LEU A 115 -4.36 -6.05 -10.42
N SER A 116 -4.42 -5.53 -11.65
CA SER A 116 -4.80 -6.32 -12.82
C SER A 116 -3.77 -7.39 -13.12
N GLU A 117 -4.21 -8.61 -13.33
CA GLU A 117 -3.36 -9.67 -13.86
C GLU A 117 -2.85 -9.29 -15.25
N SER A 118 -1.53 -9.31 -15.47
CA SER A 118 -0.93 -9.04 -16.76
C SER A 118 -1.18 -10.20 -17.75
N LYS A 119 -1.06 -9.91 -19.05
CA LYS A 119 -1.13 -10.96 -20.07
C LYS A 119 -0.01 -11.99 -19.87
N ARG A 120 1.18 -11.52 -19.48
CA ARG A 120 2.33 -12.36 -19.18
C ARG A 120 2.06 -13.33 -18.05
N GLU A 121 1.56 -12.84 -16.91
CA GLU A 121 1.21 -13.68 -15.75
C GLU A 121 0.15 -14.71 -16.12
N ARG A 122 -0.90 -14.27 -16.81
CA ARG A 122 -1.99 -15.15 -17.26
C ARG A 122 -1.50 -16.28 -18.18
N ASN A 123 -0.60 -15.99 -19.11
CA ASN A 123 -0.03 -16.98 -20.00
C ASN A 123 0.84 -17.97 -19.23
N LEU A 124 1.73 -17.46 -18.37
CA LEU A 124 2.59 -18.30 -17.53
C LEU A 124 1.76 -19.24 -16.64
N ARG A 125 0.70 -18.73 -16.02
CA ARG A 125 -0.23 -19.54 -15.21
C ARG A 125 -0.92 -20.65 -16.03
N LYS A 126 -1.30 -20.37 -17.28
CA LYS A 126 -1.88 -21.37 -18.20
C LYS A 126 -0.87 -22.43 -18.59
N GLU A 127 0.37 -22.03 -18.91
CA GLU A 127 1.47 -22.94 -19.25
C GLU A 127 1.78 -23.87 -18.08
N LEU A 128 1.90 -23.33 -16.88
CA LEU A 128 2.14 -24.11 -15.67
C LEU A 128 0.95 -25.03 -15.32
N ALA A 129 -0.28 -24.60 -15.55
CA ALA A 129 -1.46 -25.44 -15.36
C ALA A 129 -1.48 -26.62 -16.35
N ALA A 130 -1.09 -26.39 -17.60
CA ALA A 130 -0.97 -27.46 -18.61
C ALA A 130 0.18 -28.43 -18.30
N ALA A 131 1.27 -27.94 -17.73
CA ALA A 131 2.44 -28.74 -17.34
C ALA A 131 2.28 -29.47 -15.99
N ARG A 132 1.21 -29.22 -15.23
CA ARG A 132 0.96 -29.82 -13.88
C ARG A 132 0.91 -31.34 -13.88
N GLY A 133 0.65 -32.00 -15.03
CA GLY A 133 0.85 -33.43 -15.18
C GLY A 133 2.30 -33.88 -15.06
N ALA A 134 3.28 -32.95 -15.13
CA ALA A 134 4.73 -33.17 -15.10
C ALA A 134 5.42 -32.59 -13.84
N GLY A 135 4.68 -32.23 -12.78
CA GLY A 135 5.27 -31.72 -11.53
C GLY A 135 5.69 -30.25 -11.56
N ALA A 136 5.03 -29.41 -12.37
CA ALA A 136 5.34 -27.99 -12.44
C ALA A 136 5.07 -27.25 -11.11
N ALA A 137 5.91 -26.24 -10.83
CA ALA A 137 5.85 -25.44 -9.61
C ALA A 137 4.46 -24.82 -9.37
N ALA A 138 3.97 -24.95 -8.15
CA ALA A 138 2.74 -24.29 -7.73
C ALA A 138 2.98 -22.76 -7.59
N MET A 139 1.93 -21.96 -7.75
CA MET A 139 1.98 -20.54 -7.41
C MET A 139 2.20 -20.38 -5.90
N GLU A 140 3.18 -19.57 -5.54
CA GLU A 140 3.47 -19.15 -4.17
C GLU A 140 3.03 -17.69 -3.96
N ILE A 141 2.58 -17.37 -2.75
CA ILE A 141 2.34 -15.98 -2.34
C ILE A 141 3.54 -15.50 -1.53
N VAL A 142 4.15 -14.40 -1.97
CA VAL A 142 5.27 -13.75 -1.29
C VAL A 142 4.82 -12.37 -0.82
N THR A 143 5.09 -12.05 0.44
CA THR A 143 4.71 -10.77 1.04
C THR A 143 5.95 -10.02 1.48
N ILE A 144 6.03 -8.73 1.14
CA ILE A 144 7.09 -7.82 1.56
C ILE A 144 6.47 -6.71 2.40
N ASP A 145 6.93 -6.57 3.64
CA ASP A 145 6.49 -5.50 4.52
C ASP A 145 6.93 -4.12 3.97
N ALA A 146 6.07 -3.13 4.18
CA ALA A 146 6.30 -1.75 3.79
C ALA A 146 6.05 -0.80 4.97
N ARG A 147 6.48 0.46 4.82
CA ARG A 147 6.39 1.49 5.87
C ARG A 147 5.78 2.76 5.33
#